data_b9b2a7e29bae9ec638356f0c33ae997d
#
_entry.id   b9b2a7e29bae9ec638356f0c33ae997d
#
_cell.length_a   1.000
_cell.length_b   1.000
_cell.length_c   1.000
_cell.angle_alpha   90.00
_cell.angle_beta   90.00
_cell.angle_gamma   90.00
#
_symmetry.space_group_name_H-M   'P 1'
#
loop_
_entity.id
_entity.type
_entity.pdbx_description
1 polymer ?
#
loop_
_entity_poly.entity_id
_entity_poly.type
_entity_poly.pdbx_seq_one_letter_code
_entity_poly.pdbx_strand_id
1 'polypeptide(L)'
;MEYYQGSLRQFAEELLANGRGNGQILVVAQLDDVVVEDMSNKGVTLQSVSIVVTQQAIFKYAHHPKSKKGAVIPVERYELIENALKTPLHIYEDTAQKELVYVFTNPFEQERLVKVVVHPNYKLKGKTIVNATKSWGIVKEEDMFGKQFRMIK
;
A
#
# COMPACT_ATOMS: atom_id res chain seq x y z
N MET A 1 -0.41 -12.98 -16.84
CA MET A 1 0.21 -12.36 -15.65
C MET A 1 0.30 -13.39 -14.56
N GLU A 2 1.45 -13.50 -13.94
CA GLU A 2 1.67 -14.47 -12.88
C GLU A 2 1.53 -13.84 -11.51
N TYR A 3 0.95 -14.60 -10.58
CA TYR A 3 0.78 -14.17 -9.20
C TYR A 3 1.77 -14.92 -8.31
N TYR A 4 2.47 -14.18 -7.47
CA TYR A 4 3.34 -14.76 -6.47
C TYR A 4 2.47 -15.41 -5.38
N GLN A 5 2.90 -16.57 -4.88
CA GLN A 5 2.26 -17.27 -3.78
C GLN A 5 3.15 -17.19 -2.55
N GLY A 6 2.70 -16.45 -1.54
CA GLY A 6 3.46 -16.25 -0.31
C GLY A 6 3.21 -14.89 0.30
N SER A 7 3.99 -14.56 1.31
CA SER A 7 3.88 -13.28 2.00
C SER A 7 4.59 -12.17 1.24
N LEU A 8 4.26 -10.92 1.56
CA LEU A 8 4.96 -9.77 0.99
C LEU A 8 6.44 -9.79 1.35
N ARG A 9 6.77 -10.16 2.57
CA ARG A 9 8.17 -10.28 3.00
C ARG A 9 8.93 -11.30 2.15
N GLN A 10 8.36 -12.49 1.95
CA GLN A 10 8.98 -13.52 1.12
C GLN A 10 9.17 -13.05 -0.32
N PHE A 11 8.15 -12.41 -0.88
CA PHE A 11 8.20 -11.86 -2.23
C PHE A 11 9.34 -10.85 -2.37
N ALA A 12 9.43 -9.92 -1.42
CA ALA A 12 10.48 -8.91 -1.42
C ALA A 12 11.87 -9.54 -1.26
N GLU A 13 12.03 -10.48 -0.33
CA GLU A 13 13.32 -11.14 -0.11
C GLU A 13 13.80 -11.87 -1.37
N GLU A 14 12.91 -12.58 -2.05
CA GLU A 14 13.26 -13.28 -3.28
C GLU A 14 13.64 -12.33 -4.42
N LEU A 15 12.86 -11.25 -4.60
CA LEU A 15 13.16 -10.24 -5.62
C LEU A 15 14.51 -9.58 -5.38
N LEU A 16 14.79 -9.21 -4.14
CA LEU A 16 16.05 -8.54 -3.79
C LEU A 16 17.25 -9.50 -3.92
N ALA A 17 17.06 -10.77 -3.58
CA ALA A 17 18.13 -11.78 -3.74
C ALA A 17 18.48 -11.99 -5.22
N ASN A 18 17.46 -11.95 -6.11
CA ASN A 18 17.68 -12.12 -7.53
C ASN A 18 18.18 -10.84 -8.22
N GLY A 19 17.93 -9.68 -7.62
CA GLY A 19 18.36 -8.39 -8.14
C GLY A 19 17.59 -7.89 -9.37
N ARG A 20 16.59 -8.61 -9.82
CA ARG A 20 15.77 -8.24 -10.99
C ARG A 20 14.37 -8.81 -10.88
N GLY A 21 13.44 -8.20 -11.60
CA GLY A 21 12.06 -8.64 -11.63
C GLY A 21 11.86 -9.97 -12.36
N ASN A 22 10.76 -10.65 -12.02
CA ASN A 22 10.38 -11.95 -12.59
C ASN A 22 8.99 -11.94 -13.25
N GLY A 23 8.39 -10.75 -13.41
CA GLY A 23 7.07 -10.61 -14.05
C GLY A 23 5.89 -10.92 -13.13
N GLN A 24 6.11 -11.22 -11.87
CA GLN A 24 5.05 -11.55 -10.93
C GLN A 24 4.52 -10.32 -10.19
N ILE A 25 3.27 -10.42 -9.72
CA ILE A 25 2.68 -9.46 -8.78
C ILE A 25 2.12 -10.24 -7.59
N LEU A 26 1.94 -9.56 -6.48
CA LEU A 26 1.36 -10.15 -5.27
C LEU A 26 0.04 -9.46 -4.95
N VAL A 27 -1.03 -10.24 -4.85
CA VAL A 27 -2.30 -9.76 -4.29
C VAL A 27 -2.17 -9.86 -2.78
N VAL A 28 -2.16 -8.70 -2.10
CA VAL A 28 -1.95 -8.64 -0.66
C VAL A 28 -3.27 -8.64 0.10
N ALA A 29 -4.27 -7.94 -0.41
CA ALA A 29 -5.54 -7.75 0.27
C ALA A 29 -6.64 -7.43 -0.74
N GLN A 30 -7.85 -7.23 -0.24
CA GLN A 30 -8.98 -6.77 -1.04
C GLN A 30 -9.54 -5.50 -0.45
N LEU A 31 -10.13 -4.67 -1.28
CA LEU A 31 -10.80 -3.45 -0.84
C LEU A 31 -11.98 -3.82 0.07
N ASP A 32 -12.10 -3.09 1.16
CA ASP A 32 -13.25 -3.18 2.05
C ASP A 32 -14.50 -2.66 1.34
N ASP A 33 -15.65 -3.28 1.59
CA ASP A 33 -16.93 -2.87 1.00
C ASP A 33 -17.25 -1.40 1.29
N VAL A 34 -16.87 -0.92 2.48
CA VAL A 34 -17.06 0.48 2.86
C VAL A 34 -16.32 1.42 1.91
N VAL A 35 -15.10 1.05 1.50
CA VAL A 35 -14.31 1.85 0.54
C VAL A 35 -14.96 1.84 -0.83
N VAL A 36 -15.39 0.67 -1.30
CA VAL A 36 -16.03 0.53 -2.62
C VAL A 36 -17.30 1.38 -2.68
N GLU A 37 -18.12 1.30 -1.64
CA GLU A 37 -19.37 2.08 -1.55
C GLU A 37 -19.10 3.58 -1.45
N ASP A 38 -18.16 3.99 -0.62
CA ASP A 38 -17.81 5.40 -0.45
C ASP A 38 -17.34 6.01 -1.77
N MET A 39 -16.47 5.32 -2.48
CA MET A 39 -15.96 5.80 -3.76
C MET A 39 -17.05 5.83 -4.82
N SER A 40 -17.93 4.85 -4.83
CA SER A 40 -19.09 4.82 -5.74
C SER A 40 -20.01 6.02 -5.49
N ASN A 41 -20.25 6.38 -4.24
CA ASN A 41 -21.08 7.53 -3.88
C ASN A 41 -20.48 8.86 -4.36
N LYS A 42 -19.17 8.87 -4.60
CA LYS A 42 -18.46 10.03 -5.15
C LYS A 42 -18.32 9.98 -6.67
N GLY A 43 -18.92 9.00 -7.32
CA GLY A 43 -18.86 8.84 -8.77
C GLY A 43 -17.65 8.07 -9.26
N VAL A 44 -16.90 7.42 -8.38
CA VAL A 44 -15.74 6.61 -8.77
C VAL A 44 -16.09 5.12 -8.65
N THR A 45 -16.14 4.45 -9.79
CA THR A 45 -16.36 3.00 -9.83
C THR A 45 -15.02 2.28 -9.78
N LEU A 46 -14.83 1.46 -8.74
CA LEU A 46 -13.62 0.66 -8.60
C LEU A 46 -13.78 -0.62 -9.43
N GLN A 47 -12.92 -0.80 -10.43
CA GLN A 47 -13.04 -1.88 -11.40
C GLN A 47 -12.48 -3.20 -10.88
N SER A 48 -11.68 -3.18 -9.83
CA SER A 48 -11.14 -4.36 -9.19
C SER A 48 -11.17 -4.15 -7.68
N VAL A 49 -11.35 -5.26 -6.94
CA VAL A 49 -11.26 -5.23 -5.48
C VAL A 49 -9.87 -5.64 -4.97
N SER A 50 -9.01 -6.11 -5.86
CA SER A 50 -7.68 -6.59 -5.46
C SER A 50 -6.72 -5.44 -5.21
N ILE A 51 -6.01 -5.50 -4.09
CA ILE A 51 -4.89 -4.60 -3.79
C ILE A 51 -3.62 -5.39 -4.03
N VAL A 52 -2.78 -4.91 -4.95
CA VAL A 52 -1.55 -5.60 -5.34
C VAL A 52 -0.31 -4.80 -4.98
N VAL A 53 0.79 -5.53 -4.78
CA VAL A 53 2.12 -4.93 -4.67
C VAL A 53 2.90 -5.34 -5.91
N THR A 54 3.45 -4.33 -6.60
CA THR A 54 4.25 -4.55 -7.79
C THR A 54 5.73 -4.67 -7.43
N GLN A 55 6.49 -5.32 -8.31
CA GLN A 55 7.94 -5.43 -8.13
C GLN A 55 8.61 -4.06 -8.12
N GLN A 56 8.12 -3.14 -8.94
CA GLN A 56 8.65 -1.78 -9.01
C GLN A 56 8.59 -1.07 -7.66
N ALA A 57 7.48 -1.22 -6.94
CA ALA A 57 7.33 -0.62 -5.62
C ALA A 57 8.34 -1.21 -4.63
N ILE A 58 8.54 -2.53 -4.67
CA ILE A 58 9.51 -3.20 -3.80
C ILE A 58 10.92 -2.70 -4.08
N PHE A 59 11.36 -2.71 -5.34
CA PHE A 59 12.71 -2.24 -5.68
C PHE A 59 12.90 -0.78 -5.31
N LYS A 60 11.90 0.06 -5.54
CA LYS A 60 12.00 1.49 -5.22
C LYS A 60 12.20 1.73 -3.72
N TYR A 61 11.40 1.08 -2.88
CA TYR A 61 11.39 1.36 -1.44
C TYR A 61 12.35 0.51 -0.62
N ALA A 62 12.80 -0.61 -1.16
CA ALA A 62 13.80 -1.45 -0.48
C ALA A 62 15.24 -0.98 -0.76
N HIS A 63 15.52 -0.48 -1.97
CA HIS A 63 16.87 -0.04 -2.37
C HIS A 63 17.13 1.45 -2.18
N HIS A 64 16.08 2.25 -2.09
CA HIS A 64 16.21 3.71 -1.95
C HIS A 64 15.63 4.14 -0.61
N PRO A 65 16.42 4.03 0.46
CA PRO A 65 15.95 4.46 1.78
C PRO A 65 15.55 5.93 1.74
N LYS A 66 14.46 6.22 2.41
CA LYS A 66 14.00 7.60 2.54
C LYS A 66 15.03 8.41 3.31
N SER A 67 15.20 9.67 2.93
CA SER A 67 16.17 10.57 3.57
C SER A 67 15.87 10.81 5.06
N LYS A 68 14.61 10.65 5.48
CA LYS A 68 14.24 10.84 6.89
C LYS A 68 14.47 9.57 7.68
N LYS A 69 15.30 9.68 8.71
CA LYS A 69 15.56 8.58 9.64
C LYS A 69 14.25 8.14 10.30
N GLY A 70 14.01 6.84 10.34
CA GLY A 70 12.82 6.26 10.97
C GLY A 70 11.57 6.24 10.09
N ALA A 71 11.64 6.74 8.85
CA ALA A 71 10.51 6.72 7.93
C ALA A 71 10.46 5.45 7.08
N VAL A 72 11.52 4.65 7.11
CA VAL A 72 11.65 3.44 6.28
C VAL A 72 11.09 2.23 7.01
N ILE A 73 10.35 1.39 6.29
CA ILE A 73 9.94 0.08 6.78
C ILE A 73 10.94 -0.93 6.21
N PRO A 74 11.76 -1.56 7.05
CA PRO A 74 12.71 -2.56 6.55
C PRO A 74 11.97 -3.82 6.08
N VAL A 75 12.59 -4.56 5.14
CA VAL A 75 11.97 -5.75 4.53
C VAL A 75 11.56 -6.78 5.57
N GLU A 76 12.33 -6.96 6.63
CA GLU A 76 12.01 -7.90 7.71
C GLU A 76 10.76 -7.53 8.50
N ARG A 77 10.19 -6.33 8.26
CA ARG A 77 8.96 -5.86 8.88
C ARG A 77 7.83 -5.64 7.86
N TYR A 78 7.91 -6.23 6.69
CA TYR A 78 6.90 -6.05 5.65
C TYR A 78 5.54 -6.63 6.00
N GLU A 79 5.44 -7.47 7.04
CA GLU A 79 4.14 -7.87 7.57
C GLU A 79 3.32 -6.67 8.07
N LEU A 80 3.97 -5.57 8.43
CA LEU A 80 3.26 -4.34 8.82
C LEU A 80 2.50 -3.74 7.64
N ILE A 81 3.04 -3.83 6.44
CA ILE A 81 2.37 -3.37 5.22
C ILE A 81 1.14 -4.24 4.95
N GLU A 82 1.28 -5.55 5.04
CA GLU A 82 0.15 -6.48 4.87
C GLU A 82 -0.93 -6.21 5.91
N ASN A 83 -0.56 -6.01 7.16
CA ASN A 83 -1.51 -5.73 8.24
C ASN A 83 -2.24 -4.41 8.01
N ALA A 84 -1.54 -3.38 7.54
CA ALA A 84 -2.17 -2.10 7.21
C ALA A 84 -3.24 -2.26 6.12
N LEU A 85 -2.99 -3.11 5.13
CA LEU A 85 -3.92 -3.33 4.04
C LEU A 85 -5.07 -4.27 4.40
N LYS A 86 -4.82 -5.29 5.24
CA LYS A 86 -5.81 -6.29 5.62
C LYS A 86 -6.67 -5.86 6.82
N THR A 87 -6.07 -5.22 7.81
CA THR A 87 -6.73 -4.83 9.06
C THR A 87 -6.33 -3.40 9.45
N PRO A 88 -6.64 -2.41 8.61
CA PRO A 88 -6.24 -1.03 8.89
C PRO A 88 -6.90 -0.48 10.14
N LEU A 89 -6.18 0.41 10.82
CA LEU A 89 -6.76 1.23 11.87
C LEU A 89 -7.75 2.22 11.28
N HIS A 90 -7.33 2.89 10.21
CA HIS A 90 -8.16 3.82 9.45
C HIS A 90 -7.80 3.76 7.96
N ILE A 91 -8.78 4.15 7.14
CA ILE A 91 -8.61 4.34 5.70
C ILE A 91 -9.05 5.76 5.37
N TYR A 92 -8.17 6.49 4.67
CA TYR A 92 -8.44 7.86 4.23
C TYR A 92 -8.43 7.92 2.71
N GLU A 93 -9.14 8.91 2.18
CA GLU A 93 -8.91 9.36 0.81
C GLU A 93 -8.00 10.57 0.87
N ASP A 94 -6.90 10.53 0.11
CA ASP A 94 -6.10 11.72 -0.15
C ASP A 94 -6.76 12.44 -1.32
N THR A 95 -7.52 13.50 -1.03
CA THR A 95 -8.33 14.21 -2.03
C THR A 95 -7.45 14.99 -3.02
N ALA A 96 -6.24 15.38 -2.60
CA ALA A 96 -5.32 16.10 -3.48
C ALA A 96 -4.70 15.16 -4.52
N GLN A 97 -4.34 13.94 -4.12
CA GLN A 97 -3.69 12.96 -4.99
C GLN A 97 -4.66 11.94 -5.57
N LYS A 98 -5.90 11.91 -5.11
CA LYS A 98 -6.93 10.94 -5.50
C LYS A 98 -6.46 9.50 -5.25
N GLU A 99 -5.92 9.27 -4.07
CA GLU A 99 -5.39 7.98 -3.64
C GLU A 99 -6.03 7.54 -2.34
N LEU A 100 -5.95 6.24 -2.05
CA LEU A 100 -6.37 5.69 -0.76
C LEU A 100 -5.16 5.59 0.14
N VAL A 101 -5.35 5.91 1.42
CA VAL A 101 -4.28 5.87 2.42
C VAL A 101 -4.72 4.99 3.57
N TYR A 102 -4.00 3.90 3.76
CA TYR A 102 -4.22 2.94 4.83
C TYR A 102 -3.23 3.22 5.95
N VAL A 103 -3.72 3.29 7.16
CA VAL A 103 -2.85 3.46 8.32
C VAL A 103 -3.05 2.34 9.32
N PHE A 104 -1.97 1.95 9.97
CA PHE A 104 -1.93 0.87 10.94
C PHE A 104 -1.04 1.26 12.11
N THR A 105 -1.30 0.68 13.26
CA THR A 105 -0.51 0.88 14.46
C THR A 105 0.93 0.41 14.23
N ASN A 106 1.90 1.20 14.64
CA ASN A 106 3.29 0.78 14.64
C ASN A 106 3.61 0.16 16.01
N PRO A 107 3.82 -1.17 16.08
CA PRO A 107 4.08 -1.81 17.38
C PRO A 107 5.43 -1.47 17.97
N PHE A 108 6.31 -0.82 17.22
CA PHE A 108 7.65 -0.46 17.65
C PHE A 108 7.76 0.99 18.15
N GLU A 109 6.79 1.84 17.79
CA GLU A 109 6.75 3.25 18.19
C GLU A 109 5.31 3.73 18.33
N GLN A 110 4.90 4.13 19.52
CA GLN A 110 3.50 4.50 19.79
C GLN A 110 3.00 5.75 19.05
N GLU A 111 3.88 6.71 18.81
CA GLU A 111 3.50 7.99 18.21
C GLU A 111 3.58 8.00 16.68
N ARG A 112 3.94 6.88 16.09
CA ARG A 112 4.09 6.76 14.65
C ARG A 112 3.19 5.67 14.08
N LEU A 113 2.73 5.90 12.86
CA LEU A 113 1.84 4.97 12.16
C LEU A 113 2.54 4.40 10.94
N VAL A 114 2.15 3.19 10.59
CA VAL A 114 2.47 2.60 9.29
C VAL A 114 1.48 3.21 8.30
N LYS A 115 1.99 3.79 7.22
CA LYS A 115 1.20 4.39 6.16
C LYS A 115 1.45 3.64 4.87
N VAL A 116 0.38 3.22 4.20
CA VAL A 116 0.46 2.57 2.89
C VAL A 116 -0.47 3.30 1.94
N VAL A 117 0.05 3.74 0.80
CA VAL A 117 -0.71 4.48 -0.19
C VAL A 117 -1.07 3.54 -1.35
N VAL A 118 -2.35 3.52 -1.71
CA VAL A 118 -2.89 2.69 -2.78
C VAL A 118 -3.47 3.58 -3.87
N HIS A 119 -3.04 3.35 -5.10
CA HIS A 119 -3.57 4.03 -6.27
C HIS A 119 -4.72 3.19 -6.85
N PRO A 120 -5.98 3.64 -6.72
CA PRO A 120 -7.12 2.86 -7.23
C PRO A 120 -7.17 2.90 -8.76
N ASN A 121 -7.73 1.86 -9.36
CA ASN A 121 -7.91 1.75 -10.80
C ASN A 121 -6.61 1.95 -11.59
N TYR A 122 -5.53 1.38 -11.08
CA TYR A 122 -4.23 1.45 -11.74
C TYR A 122 -4.14 0.42 -12.87
N LYS A 123 -3.68 0.87 -14.02
CA LYS A 123 -3.56 0.02 -15.19
C LYS A 123 -2.16 -0.57 -15.29
N LEU A 124 -2.06 -1.88 -15.14
CA LEU A 124 -0.82 -2.61 -15.35
C LEU A 124 -0.58 -2.84 -16.85
N LYS A 125 0.63 -3.24 -17.21
CA LYS A 125 0.94 -3.70 -18.56
C LYS A 125 -0.04 -4.81 -18.94
N GLY A 126 -0.54 -4.80 -20.18
CA GLY A 126 -1.51 -5.76 -20.64
C GLY A 126 -2.96 -5.39 -20.34
N LYS A 127 -3.21 -4.18 -19.87
CA LYS A 127 -4.55 -3.60 -19.63
C LYS A 127 -5.30 -4.15 -18.41
N THR A 128 -4.66 -4.89 -17.53
CA THR A 128 -5.28 -5.33 -16.29
C THR A 128 -5.37 -4.16 -15.32
N ILE A 129 -6.56 -3.93 -14.78
CA ILE A 129 -6.79 -2.84 -13.82
C ILE A 129 -6.81 -3.41 -12.41
N VAL A 130 -6.03 -2.82 -11.52
CA VAL A 130 -5.87 -3.23 -10.12
C VAL A 130 -5.82 -1.99 -9.24
N ASN A 131 -5.78 -2.21 -7.93
CA ASN A 131 -5.47 -1.14 -6.98
C ASN A 131 -4.03 -1.38 -6.53
N ALA A 132 -3.13 -0.53 -7.00
CA ALA A 132 -1.69 -0.76 -6.84
C ALA A 132 -1.16 -0.04 -5.60
N THR A 133 -0.45 -0.78 -4.76
CA THR A 133 0.29 -0.19 -3.65
C THR A 133 1.41 0.66 -4.23
N LYS A 134 1.35 1.96 -3.98
CA LYS A 134 2.25 2.94 -4.56
C LYS A 134 3.47 3.23 -3.68
N SER A 135 3.23 3.34 -2.39
CA SER A 135 4.28 3.68 -1.44
C SER A 135 3.92 3.21 -0.04
N TRP A 136 4.91 3.14 0.82
CA TRP A 136 4.73 2.85 2.24
C TRP A 136 5.84 3.50 3.06
N GLY A 137 5.57 3.67 4.33
CA GLY A 137 6.54 4.27 5.25
C GLY A 137 5.96 4.45 6.63
N ILE A 138 6.77 5.03 7.50
CA ILE A 138 6.40 5.37 8.86
C ILE A 138 6.19 6.88 8.92
N VAL A 139 5.06 7.30 9.47
CA VAL A 139 4.70 8.72 9.60
C VAL A 139 4.29 9.04 11.03
N LYS A 140 4.34 10.31 11.37
CA LYS A 140 3.78 10.78 12.63
C LYS A 140 2.27 10.82 12.52
N GLU A 141 1.57 10.49 13.61
CA GLU A 141 0.11 10.51 13.62
C GLU A 141 -0.45 11.87 13.21
N GLU A 142 0.17 12.95 13.67
CA GLU A 142 -0.24 14.32 13.36
C GLU A 142 -0.21 14.66 11.86
N ASP A 143 0.62 13.96 11.08
CA ASP A 143 0.71 14.18 9.63
C ASP A 143 -0.58 13.73 8.92
N MET A 144 -1.44 12.95 9.58
CA MET A 144 -2.69 12.46 9.01
C MET A 144 -3.88 13.39 9.27
N PHE A 145 -3.67 14.53 9.93
CA PHE A 145 -4.73 15.49 10.25
C PHE A 145 -4.89 16.59 9.20
N GLY A 146 -4.15 16.55 8.10
CA GLY A 146 -4.27 17.54 7.03
C GLY A 146 -5.64 17.49 6.35
N LYS A 147 -6.08 18.65 5.83
CA LYS A 147 -7.39 18.77 5.17
C LYS A 147 -7.56 17.90 3.94
N GLN A 148 -6.45 17.48 3.32
CA GLN A 148 -6.48 16.62 2.16
C GLN A 148 -6.92 15.19 2.48
N PHE A 149 -6.83 14.78 3.75
CA PHE A 149 -7.18 13.44 4.17
C PHE A 149 -8.61 13.39 4.68
N ARG A 150 -9.48 12.70 3.94
CA ARG A 150 -10.87 12.49 4.31
C ARG A 150 -11.01 11.05 4.80
N MET A 151 -11.47 10.89 6.04
CA MET A 151 -11.63 9.56 6.62
C MET A 151 -12.77 8.81 5.95
N ILE A 152 -12.50 7.58 5.49
CA ILE A 152 -13.50 6.65 4.97
C ILE A 152 -13.91 5.65 6.03
N LYS A 153 -12.92 5.18 6.81
CA LYS A 153 -13.16 4.13 7.81
C LYS A 153 -12.38 4.34 9.10
#